data_b1aeb8d9d17c059a0d5877a54e522e6f
#
_entry.id   b1aeb8d9d17c059a0d5877a54e522e6f
#
_cell.length_a   1.000
_cell.length_b   1.000
_cell.length_c   1.000
_cell.angle_alpha   90.00
_cell.angle_beta   90.00
_cell.angle_gamma   90.00
#
_symmetry.space_group_name_H-M   'P 1'
#
loop_
_entity.id
_entity.type
_entity.pdbx_description
1 polymer ?
#
loop_
_entity_poly.entity_id
_entity_poly.type
_entity_poly.pdbx_seq_one_letter_code
_entity_poly.pdbx_strand_id
1 'polypeptide(L)'
;MLLSFMLRLLLLDLDNTLYPESRGMDRDIVERMNGYVARYLGISTRAALALRRERAKNYGTTLEWLTVEQGFTDPESFFAAVHPEGEEYCLEPDPQLLRALDAVDLPKAVLTNSPSEHAYRVLRKLGLSDRFAAVYDIRFNALRGKPHAEAYRRACEASGVEIEETLFVDDMPKYVRAFLDLGGRGLLVDEADRFADEGLPRVRGLVELPGYLAAP
;
A
#
# COMPACT_ATOMS: atom_id res chain seq x y z
N MET A 1 12.65 -10.13 -29.25
CA MET A 1 11.77 -8.99 -29.55
C MET A 1 10.92 -8.78 -28.30
N LEU A 2 11.37 -7.92 -27.38
CA LEU A 2 10.58 -7.55 -26.20
C LEU A 2 9.36 -6.76 -26.69
N LEU A 3 8.18 -7.34 -26.62
CA LEU A 3 6.93 -6.61 -26.77
C LEU A 3 6.90 -5.54 -25.66
N SER A 4 7.12 -4.29 -26.03
CA SER A 4 6.89 -3.16 -25.12
C SER A 4 5.39 -3.07 -24.90
N PHE A 5 4.87 -3.71 -23.87
CA PHE A 5 3.47 -3.56 -23.49
C PHE A 5 3.22 -2.10 -23.09
N MET A 6 2.20 -1.51 -23.70
CA MET A 6 1.75 -0.17 -23.33
C MET A 6 1.07 -0.25 -21.95
N LEU A 7 1.39 0.66 -21.06
CA LEU A 7 0.70 0.73 -19.77
C LEU A 7 -0.79 1.00 -19.96
N ARG A 8 -1.62 0.28 -19.23
CA ARG A 8 -3.08 0.38 -19.24
C ARG A 8 -3.69 0.58 -17.85
N LEU A 9 -2.90 0.37 -16.78
CA LEU A 9 -3.32 0.57 -15.40
C LEU A 9 -2.20 1.17 -14.58
N LEU A 10 -2.55 2.13 -13.74
CA LEU A 10 -1.76 2.61 -12.62
C LEU A 10 -2.34 2.02 -11.34
N LEU A 11 -1.65 1.06 -10.74
CA LEU A 11 -2.03 0.41 -9.50
C LEU A 11 -1.21 1.01 -8.36
N LEU A 12 -1.85 1.74 -7.45
CA LEU A 12 -1.18 2.51 -6.41
C LEU A 12 -1.45 1.90 -5.03
N ASP A 13 -0.42 1.80 -4.21
CA ASP A 13 -0.63 1.67 -2.78
C ASP A 13 -1.24 2.95 -2.20
N LEU A 14 -1.71 2.89 -0.96
CA LEU A 14 -2.39 3.97 -0.26
C LEU A 14 -1.44 4.70 0.71
N ASP A 15 -1.04 3.98 1.76
CA ASP A 15 -0.36 4.52 2.93
C ASP A 15 1.11 4.84 2.60
N ASN A 16 1.57 6.07 2.91
CA ASN A 16 2.91 6.58 2.54
C ASN A 16 3.19 6.63 1.03
N THR A 17 2.19 6.32 0.19
CA THR A 17 2.28 6.41 -1.27
C THR A 17 1.43 7.56 -1.81
N LEU A 18 0.13 7.63 -1.48
CA LEU A 18 -0.75 8.76 -1.85
C LEU A 18 -0.55 10.00 -0.97
N TYR A 19 0.13 9.86 0.13
CA TYR A 19 0.56 10.95 1.01
C TYR A 19 1.94 10.61 1.58
N PRO A 20 2.78 11.60 1.91
CA PRO A 20 4.12 11.34 2.40
C PRO A 20 4.13 10.78 3.83
N GLU A 21 5.07 9.86 4.13
CA GLU A 21 5.32 9.29 5.47
C GLU A 21 5.51 10.38 6.54
N SER A 22 6.09 11.52 6.15
CA SER A 22 6.31 12.67 7.01
C SER A 22 5.03 13.26 7.63
N ARG A 23 3.83 12.91 7.13
CA ARG A 23 2.55 13.25 7.77
C ARG A 23 2.34 12.52 9.11
N GLY A 24 3.02 11.41 9.34
CA GLY A 24 3.06 10.71 10.62
C GLY A 24 1.89 9.75 10.89
N MET A 25 0.93 9.58 9.98
CA MET A 25 -0.21 8.69 10.18
C MET A 25 0.24 7.22 10.35
N ASP A 26 1.22 6.77 9.55
CA ASP A 26 1.78 5.41 9.68
C ASP A 26 2.34 5.13 11.07
N ARG A 27 3.03 6.10 11.67
CA ARG A 27 3.53 5.98 13.05
C ARG A 27 2.41 5.67 14.04
N ASP A 28 1.28 6.36 13.92
CA ASP A 28 0.13 6.18 14.80
C ASP A 28 -0.55 4.83 14.54
N ILE A 29 -0.65 4.39 13.28
CA ILE A 29 -1.13 3.06 12.87
C ILE A 29 -0.23 1.97 13.48
N VAL A 30 1.09 2.08 13.34
CA VAL A 30 2.06 1.13 13.90
C VAL A 30 1.95 1.06 15.42
N GLU A 31 1.76 2.19 16.11
CA GLU A 31 1.58 2.23 17.55
C GLU A 31 0.29 1.50 17.97
N ARG A 32 -0.83 1.74 17.31
CA ARG A 32 -2.09 1.03 17.55
C ARG A 32 -1.98 -0.47 17.28
N MET A 33 -1.29 -0.87 16.19
CA MET A 33 -0.99 -2.29 15.92
C MET A 33 -0.18 -2.93 17.06
N ASN A 34 0.87 -2.25 17.55
CA ASN A 34 1.67 -2.76 18.67
C ASN A 34 0.82 -2.90 19.93
N GLY A 35 -0.02 -1.92 20.22
CA GLY A 35 -0.94 -1.96 21.37
C GLY A 35 -1.96 -3.09 21.26
N TYR A 36 -2.52 -3.33 20.07
CA TYR A 36 -3.44 -4.44 19.83
C TYR A 36 -2.78 -5.79 20.06
N VAL A 37 -1.62 -6.02 19.43
CA VAL A 37 -0.84 -7.27 19.59
C VAL A 37 -0.43 -7.50 21.04
N ALA A 38 -0.01 -6.46 21.74
CA ALA A 38 0.36 -6.53 23.16
C ALA A 38 -0.81 -7.03 24.03
N ARG A 39 -2.01 -6.46 23.82
CA ARG A 39 -3.22 -6.89 24.54
C ARG A 39 -3.64 -8.31 24.19
N TYR A 40 -3.64 -8.64 22.88
CA TYR A 40 -4.07 -9.96 22.42
C TYR A 40 -3.17 -11.09 22.93
N LEU A 41 -1.85 -10.87 22.96
CA LEU A 41 -0.88 -11.87 23.41
C LEU A 41 -0.55 -11.79 24.91
N GLY A 42 -1.07 -10.80 25.65
CA GLY A 42 -0.75 -10.62 27.07
C GLY A 42 0.71 -10.25 27.32
N ILE A 43 1.35 -9.50 26.42
CA ILE A 43 2.77 -9.10 26.50
C ILE A 43 2.92 -7.58 26.54
N SER A 44 4.13 -7.09 26.84
CA SER A 44 4.40 -5.65 26.78
C SER A 44 4.41 -5.13 25.32
N THR A 45 4.08 -3.84 25.13
CA THR A 45 4.12 -3.17 23.82
C THR A 45 5.52 -3.26 23.18
N ARG A 46 6.58 -3.19 23.99
CA ARG A 46 7.96 -3.36 23.53
C ARG A 46 8.20 -4.77 22.97
N ALA A 47 7.71 -5.80 23.64
CA ALA A 47 7.81 -7.18 23.18
C ALA A 47 6.97 -7.40 21.92
N ALA A 48 5.77 -6.81 21.84
CA ALA A 48 4.91 -6.86 20.66
C ALA A 48 5.60 -6.22 19.43
N LEU A 49 6.23 -5.05 19.59
CA LEU A 49 6.99 -4.41 18.52
C LEU A 49 8.14 -5.30 18.02
N ALA A 50 8.92 -5.89 18.92
CA ALA A 50 10.03 -6.76 18.57
C ALA A 50 9.55 -8.00 17.79
N LEU A 51 8.48 -8.63 18.28
CA LEU A 51 7.87 -9.80 17.68
C LEU A 51 7.28 -9.49 16.30
N ARG A 52 6.54 -8.39 16.16
CA ARG A 52 6.02 -7.96 14.85
C ARG A 52 7.12 -7.73 13.83
N ARG A 53 8.21 -7.05 14.21
CA ARG A 53 9.38 -6.83 13.32
C ARG A 53 10.03 -8.12 12.87
N GLU A 54 10.13 -9.10 13.76
CA GLU A 54 10.64 -10.42 13.42
C GLU A 54 9.72 -11.15 12.44
N ARG A 55 8.42 -11.15 12.71
CA ARG A 55 7.41 -11.87 11.90
C ARG A 55 7.15 -11.19 10.53
N ALA A 56 7.30 -9.88 10.44
CA ALA A 56 7.20 -9.16 9.15
C ALA A 56 8.17 -9.66 8.06
N LYS A 57 9.19 -10.46 8.43
CA LYS A 57 10.10 -11.11 7.48
C LYS A 57 9.44 -12.29 6.75
N ASN A 58 8.47 -12.94 7.38
CA ASN A 58 7.84 -14.18 6.90
C ASN A 58 6.38 -13.98 6.47
N TYR A 59 5.75 -12.90 6.89
CA TYR A 59 4.35 -12.61 6.63
C TYR A 59 4.15 -11.27 5.91
N GLY A 60 3.13 -11.19 5.08
CA GLY A 60 2.78 -9.95 4.39
C GLY A 60 2.28 -8.87 5.35
N THR A 61 1.47 -9.27 6.33
CA THR A 61 0.86 -8.35 7.30
C THR A 61 0.91 -8.89 8.73
N THR A 62 0.73 -8.00 9.71
CA THR A 62 0.55 -8.39 11.12
C THR A 62 -0.68 -9.27 11.31
N LEU A 63 -1.77 -8.98 10.59
CA LEU A 63 -3.01 -9.75 10.65
C LEU A 63 -2.80 -11.18 10.16
N GLU A 64 -2.09 -11.36 9.02
CA GLU A 64 -1.78 -12.69 8.51
C GLU A 64 -0.98 -13.51 9.52
N TRP A 65 0.07 -12.92 10.10
CA TRP A 65 0.82 -13.56 11.16
C TRP A 65 -0.05 -14.00 12.36
N LEU A 66 -0.90 -13.09 12.86
CA LEU A 66 -1.78 -13.41 13.98
C LEU A 66 -2.75 -14.56 13.63
N THR A 67 -3.29 -14.54 12.42
CA THR A 67 -4.20 -15.59 11.95
C THR A 67 -3.49 -16.94 11.84
N VAL A 68 -2.32 -16.99 11.23
CA VAL A 68 -1.61 -18.24 10.94
C VAL A 68 -0.96 -18.85 12.17
N GLU A 69 -0.23 -18.05 12.97
CA GLU A 69 0.54 -18.57 14.11
C GLU A 69 -0.24 -18.53 15.44
N GLN A 70 -1.15 -17.57 15.60
CA GLN A 70 -1.81 -17.32 16.88
C GLN A 70 -3.28 -17.73 16.89
N GLY A 71 -3.80 -18.26 15.77
CA GLY A 71 -5.19 -18.66 15.67
C GLY A 71 -6.21 -17.52 15.78
N PHE A 72 -5.80 -16.31 15.41
CA PHE A 72 -6.65 -15.13 15.46
C PHE A 72 -7.77 -15.21 14.42
N THR A 73 -9.03 -14.99 14.85
CA THR A 73 -10.22 -15.20 14.01
C THR A 73 -11.14 -13.97 13.91
N ASP A 74 -10.77 -12.83 14.52
CA ASP A 74 -11.62 -11.63 14.53
C ASP A 74 -10.91 -10.43 13.84
N PRO A 75 -10.74 -10.47 12.50
CA PRO A 75 -10.08 -9.40 11.77
C PRO A 75 -10.78 -8.04 11.93
N GLU A 76 -12.10 -8.03 12.15
CA GLU A 76 -12.86 -6.79 12.26
C GLU A 76 -12.49 -6.02 13.54
N SER A 77 -12.29 -6.72 14.66
CA SER A 77 -11.81 -6.07 15.88
C SER A 77 -10.40 -5.49 15.73
N PHE A 78 -9.54 -6.17 14.94
CA PHE A 78 -8.21 -5.66 14.61
C PHE A 78 -8.32 -4.39 13.76
N PHE A 79 -9.13 -4.39 12.70
CA PHE A 79 -9.31 -3.23 11.83
C PHE A 79 -9.88 -2.03 12.58
N ALA A 80 -10.92 -2.24 13.39
CA ALA A 80 -11.52 -1.16 14.19
C ALA A 80 -10.53 -0.54 15.19
N ALA A 81 -9.65 -1.35 15.78
CA ALA A 81 -8.68 -0.87 16.74
C ALA A 81 -7.47 -0.18 16.09
N VAL A 82 -7.06 -0.62 14.89
CA VAL A 82 -5.89 -0.12 14.19
C VAL A 82 -6.24 1.10 13.34
N HIS A 83 -7.45 1.12 12.77
CA HIS A 83 -7.95 2.16 11.86
C HIS A 83 -9.23 2.82 12.38
N PRO A 84 -9.20 3.51 13.54
CA PRO A 84 -10.38 4.20 14.07
C PRO A 84 -10.79 5.37 13.18
N GLU A 85 -12.06 5.78 13.30
CA GLU A 85 -12.55 7.00 12.64
C GLU A 85 -11.75 8.23 13.08
N GLY A 86 -11.44 9.10 12.11
CA GLY A 86 -10.70 10.34 12.38
C GLY A 86 -9.18 10.18 12.43
N GLU A 87 -8.63 8.97 12.20
CA GLU A 87 -7.17 8.77 12.18
C GLU A 87 -6.47 9.59 11.10
N GLU A 88 -7.22 9.96 10.04
CA GLU A 88 -6.74 10.76 8.92
C GLU A 88 -6.64 12.28 9.23
N TYR A 89 -6.70 12.68 10.51
CA TYR A 89 -6.69 14.08 10.95
C TYR A 89 -5.50 14.90 10.44
N CYS A 90 -4.34 14.25 10.28
CA CYS A 90 -3.09 14.87 9.84
C CYS A 90 -2.97 15.03 8.32
N LEU A 91 -3.92 14.49 7.55
CA LEU A 91 -3.92 14.59 6.10
C LEU A 91 -4.70 15.83 5.63
N GLU A 92 -4.26 16.36 4.49
CA GLU A 92 -4.91 17.47 3.79
C GLU A 92 -4.78 17.28 2.27
N PRO A 93 -5.70 17.81 1.45
CA PRO A 93 -5.54 17.79 0.00
C PRO A 93 -4.24 18.47 -0.43
N ASP A 94 -3.53 17.83 -1.36
CA ASP A 94 -2.33 18.40 -1.98
C ASP A 94 -2.61 18.76 -3.45
N PRO A 95 -2.69 20.06 -3.80
CA PRO A 95 -2.94 20.47 -5.18
C PRO A 95 -1.87 20.03 -6.18
N GLN A 96 -0.64 19.72 -5.73
CA GLN A 96 0.41 19.22 -6.62
C GLN A 96 0.18 17.75 -6.95
N LEU A 97 -0.17 16.94 -5.94
CA LEU A 97 -0.56 15.54 -6.12
C LEU A 97 -1.78 15.44 -7.04
N LEU A 98 -2.82 16.25 -6.79
CA LEU A 98 -4.03 16.26 -7.62
C LEU A 98 -3.67 16.51 -9.10
N ARG A 99 -2.88 17.54 -9.39
CA ARG A 99 -2.42 17.85 -10.77
C ARG A 99 -1.57 16.72 -11.35
N ALA A 100 -0.69 16.12 -10.56
CA ALA A 100 0.16 15.03 -11.03
C ALA A 100 -0.67 13.79 -11.42
N LEU A 101 -1.65 13.43 -10.61
CA LEU A 101 -2.56 12.31 -10.92
C LEU A 101 -3.47 12.62 -12.11
N ASP A 102 -3.96 13.85 -12.24
CA ASP A 102 -4.80 14.29 -13.36
C ASP A 102 -4.02 14.36 -14.69
N ALA A 103 -2.69 14.58 -14.63
CA ALA A 103 -1.82 14.59 -15.81
C ALA A 103 -1.52 13.18 -16.37
N VAL A 104 -1.81 12.12 -15.62
CA VAL A 104 -1.61 10.73 -16.07
C VAL A 104 -2.93 10.20 -16.62
N ASP A 105 -3.04 10.08 -17.94
CA ASP A 105 -4.22 9.56 -18.64
C ASP A 105 -4.23 8.01 -18.66
N LEU A 106 -4.28 7.42 -17.46
CA LEU A 106 -4.42 5.97 -17.26
C LEU A 106 -5.51 5.73 -16.19
N PRO A 107 -6.31 4.68 -16.33
CA PRO A 107 -7.12 4.17 -15.23
C PRO A 107 -6.26 3.95 -13.99
N LYS A 108 -6.80 4.31 -12.83
CA LYS A 108 -6.12 4.21 -11.53
C LYS A 108 -6.92 3.34 -10.58
N ALA A 109 -6.25 2.45 -9.86
CA ALA A 109 -6.84 1.68 -8.78
C ALA A 109 -5.91 1.68 -7.57
N VAL A 110 -6.48 1.51 -6.38
CA VAL A 110 -5.74 1.33 -5.14
C VAL A 110 -5.60 -0.15 -4.83
N LEU A 111 -4.39 -0.60 -4.44
CA LEU A 111 -4.14 -1.91 -3.85
C LEU A 111 -3.49 -1.74 -2.48
N THR A 112 -4.26 -1.93 -1.43
CA THR A 112 -3.80 -1.71 -0.04
C THR A 112 -3.93 -2.94 0.84
N ASN A 113 -3.04 -3.05 1.84
CA ASN A 113 -3.14 -4.02 2.93
C ASN A 113 -4.01 -3.52 4.10
N SER A 114 -4.56 -2.33 3.99
CA SER A 114 -5.51 -1.76 4.94
C SER A 114 -6.96 -2.11 4.56
N PRO A 115 -7.94 -1.98 5.47
CA PRO A 115 -9.35 -2.19 5.16
C PRO A 115 -9.94 -1.04 4.33
N SER A 116 -11.01 -1.32 3.58
CA SER A 116 -11.63 -0.35 2.67
C SER A 116 -12.15 0.91 3.36
N GLU A 117 -12.62 0.80 4.61
CA GLU A 117 -13.10 1.95 5.40
C GLU A 117 -11.99 2.97 5.63
N HIS A 118 -10.77 2.50 5.95
CA HIS A 118 -9.59 3.34 6.04
C HIS A 118 -9.28 3.98 4.68
N ALA A 119 -9.20 3.17 3.63
CA ALA A 119 -8.88 3.66 2.29
C ALA A 119 -9.83 4.76 1.82
N TYR A 120 -11.14 4.58 1.98
CA TYR A 120 -12.11 5.58 1.57
C TYR A 120 -12.06 6.86 2.42
N ARG A 121 -11.74 6.78 3.72
CA ARG A 121 -11.53 7.97 4.55
C ARG A 121 -10.31 8.76 4.07
N VAL A 122 -9.18 8.07 3.84
CA VAL A 122 -7.94 8.67 3.32
C VAL A 122 -8.18 9.34 1.96
N LEU A 123 -8.77 8.62 0.99
CA LEU A 123 -9.07 9.16 -0.33
C LEU A 123 -9.96 10.41 -0.26
N ARG A 124 -10.99 10.39 0.58
CA ARG A 124 -11.89 11.53 0.80
C ARG A 124 -11.13 12.72 1.39
N LYS A 125 -10.30 12.46 2.40
CA LYS A 125 -9.52 13.50 3.08
C LYS A 125 -8.51 14.16 2.16
N LEU A 126 -7.92 13.40 1.24
CA LEU A 126 -6.98 13.90 0.22
C LEU A 126 -7.68 14.56 -0.99
N GLY A 127 -9.02 14.50 -1.09
CA GLY A 127 -9.76 14.98 -2.25
C GLY A 127 -9.60 14.11 -3.50
N LEU A 128 -9.39 12.81 -3.31
CA LEU A 128 -9.07 11.84 -4.37
C LEU A 128 -10.20 10.84 -4.66
N SER A 129 -11.38 10.97 -4.03
CA SER A 129 -12.47 9.98 -4.09
C SER A 129 -12.87 9.58 -5.52
N ASP A 130 -12.87 10.52 -6.45
CA ASP A 130 -13.36 10.32 -7.82
C ASP A 130 -12.25 9.97 -8.83
N ARG A 131 -11.01 9.77 -8.37
CA ARG A 131 -9.85 9.53 -9.24
C ARG A 131 -9.46 8.05 -9.39
N PHE A 132 -10.08 7.20 -8.60
CA PHE A 132 -9.80 5.77 -8.59
C PHE A 132 -11.03 4.98 -9.03
N ALA A 133 -10.85 4.11 -10.01
CA ALA A 133 -11.91 3.22 -10.51
C ALA A 133 -12.25 2.11 -9.50
N ALA A 134 -11.29 1.71 -8.66
CA ALA A 134 -11.46 0.66 -7.67
C ALA A 134 -10.51 0.81 -6.49
N VAL A 135 -10.89 0.19 -5.36
CA VAL A 135 -10.06 -0.02 -4.17
C VAL A 135 -10.05 -1.52 -3.88
N TYR A 136 -8.90 -2.14 -4.01
CA TYR A 136 -8.63 -3.53 -3.70
C TYR A 136 -7.98 -3.60 -2.32
N ASP A 137 -8.80 -3.83 -1.31
CA ASP A 137 -8.42 -3.85 0.09
C ASP A 137 -7.94 -5.24 0.55
N ILE A 138 -7.57 -5.34 1.83
CA ILE A 138 -7.13 -6.60 2.42
C ILE A 138 -8.22 -7.69 2.40
N ARG A 139 -9.52 -7.33 2.51
CA ARG A 139 -10.63 -8.28 2.44
C ARG A 139 -10.86 -8.79 1.02
N PHE A 140 -10.73 -7.92 0.01
CA PHE A 140 -10.73 -8.33 -1.40
C PHE A 140 -9.68 -9.42 -1.66
N ASN A 141 -8.55 -9.34 -0.98
CA ASN A 141 -7.44 -10.29 -1.06
C ASN A 141 -7.54 -11.46 -0.05
N ALA A 142 -8.72 -11.72 0.50
CA ALA A 142 -8.97 -12.81 1.45
C ALA A 142 -7.99 -12.78 2.65
N LEU A 143 -7.67 -11.58 3.16
CA LEU A 143 -6.75 -11.29 4.26
C LEU A 143 -5.28 -11.66 4.00
N ARG A 144 -4.93 -11.96 2.72
CA ARG A 144 -3.58 -12.23 2.25
C ARG A 144 -3.18 -11.21 1.19
N GLY A 145 -2.83 -10.01 1.64
CA GLY A 145 -2.45 -8.89 0.77
C GLY A 145 -1.03 -8.99 0.20
N LYS A 146 -0.48 -7.84 -0.17
CA LYS A 146 0.92 -7.72 -0.60
C LYS A 146 1.87 -8.26 0.48
N PRO A 147 2.94 -8.97 0.14
CA PRO A 147 3.54 -9.20 -1.17
C PRO A 147 3.08 -10.48 -1.89
N HIS A 148 1.98 -11.11 -1.47
CA HIS A 148 1.52 -12.34 -2.11
C HIS A 148 1.11 -12.09 -3.56
N ALA A 149 1.59 -12.94 -4.47
CA ALA A 149 1.34 -12.84 -5.92
C ALA A 149 -0.16 -12.73 -6.26
N GLU A 150 -1.00 -13.45 -5.50
CA GLU A 150 -2.45 -13.46 -5.69
C GLU A 150 -3.10 -12.09 -5.50
N ALA A 151 -2.57 -11.24 -4.60
CA ALA A 151 -3.11 -9.89 -4.39
C ALA A 151 -2.98 -9.03 -5.66
N TYR A 152 -1.84 -9.12 -6.33
CA TYR A 152 -1.59 -8.39 -7.57
C TYR A 152 -2.40 -8.96 -8.73
N ARG A 153 -2.41 -10.29 -8.90
CA ARG A 153 -3.17 -10.96 -9.98
C ARG A 153 -4.65 -10.64 -9.90
N ARG A 154 -5.25 -10.75 -8.72
CA ARG A 154 -6.67 -10.41 -8.51
C ARG A 154 -6.98 -8.95 -8.84
N ALA A 155 -6.11 -8.02 -8.43
CA ALA A 155 -6.31 -6.60 -8.73
C ALA A 155 -6.23 -6.32 -10.24
N CYS A 156 -5.24 -6.89 -10.95
CA CYS A 156 -5.10 -6.76 -12.40
C CYS A 156 -6.27 -7.42 -13.13
N GLU A 157 -6.64 -8.66 -12.78
CA GLU A 157 -7.78 -9.39 -13.35
C GLU A 157 -9.09 -8.62 -13.18
N ALA A 158 -9.37 -8.13 -11.97
CA ALA A 158 -10.57 -7.32 -11.69
C ALA A 158 -10.57 -5.97 -12.43
N SER A 159 -9.40 -5.47 -12.80
CA SER A 159 -9.24 -4.26 -13.62
C SER A 159 -9.27 -4.56 -15.13
N GLY A 160 -9.32 -5.83 -15.54
CA GLY A 160 -9.32 -6.24 -16.96
C GLY A 160 -8.01 -5.95 -17.69
N VAL A 161 -6.86 -6.05 -16.98
CA VAL A 161 -5.51 -5.81 -17.52
C VAL A 161 -4.55 -6.92 -17.12
N GLU A 162 -3.48 -7.08 -17.90
CA GLU A 162 -2.40 -8.00 -17.56
C GLU A 162 -1.38 -7.35 -16.61
N ILE A 163 -0.61 -8.17 -15.90
CA ILE A 163 0.47 -7.72 -15.00
C ILE A 163 1.48 -6.84 -15.75
N GLU A 164 1.88 -7.24 -16.96
CA GLU A 164 2.86 -6.56 -17.80
C GLU A 164 2.39 -5.20 -18.34
N GLU A 165 1.06 -4.97 -18.34
CA GLU A 165 0.41 -3.72 -18.73
C GLU A 165 0.19 -2.76 -17.55
N THR A 166 0.64 -3.14 -16.34
CA THR A 166 0.40 -2.42 -15.11
C THR A 166 1.69 -1.81 -14.55
N LEU A 167 1.62 -0.54 -14.14
CA LEU A 167 2.61 0.07 -13.26
C LEU A 167 2.09 0.02 -11.83
N PHE A 168 2.79 -0.73 -10.98
CA PHE A 168 2.53 -0.76 -9.55
C PHE A 168 3.46 0.21 -8.82
N VAL A 169 2.90 1.04 -7.93
CA VAL A 169 3.64 2.05 -7.16
C VAL A 169 3.38 1.85 -5.67
N ASP A 170 4.44 1.76 -4.88
CA ASP A 170 4.36 1.44 -3.44
C ASP A 170 5.58 2.01 -2.71
N ASP A 171 5.49 2.29 -1.41
CA ASP A 171 6.61 2.78 -0.57
C ASP A 171 7.49 1.65 -0.01
N MET A 172 7.04 0.39 -0.12
CA MET A 172 7.75 -0.77 0.43
C MET A 172 8.53 -1.53 -0.65
N PRO A 173 9.88 -1.58 -0.61
CA PRO A 173 10.70 -2.29 -1.60
C PRO A 173 10.28 -3.75 -1.81
N LYS A 174 9.91 -4.47 -0.75
CA LYS A 174 9.46 -5.86 -0.83
C LYS A 174 8.19 -6.05 -1.67
N TYR A 175 7.28 -5.06 -1.66
CA TYR A 175 6.04 -5.11 -2.44
C TYR A 175 6.29 -4.79 -3.90
N VAL A 176 7.14 -3.80 -4.17
CA VAL A 176 7.57 -3.47 -5.53
C VAL A 176 8.32 -4.65 -6.17
N ARG A 177 9.27 -5.29 -5.44
CA ARG A 177 9.99 -6.48 -5.93
C ARG A 177 9.06 -7.62 -6.27
N ALA A 178 8.12 -7.94 -5.37
CA ALA A 178 7.17 -9.02 -5.61
C ALA A 178 6.33 -8.80 -6.89
N PHE A 179 6.00 -7.56 -7.22
CA PHE A 179 5.31 -7.25 -8.47
C PHE A 179 6.22 -7.35 -9.70
N LEU A 180 7.47 -6.89 -9.59
CA LEU A 180 8.49 -7.05 -10.65
C LEU A 180 8.76 -8.53 -10.96
N ASP A 181 8.82 -9.39 -9.94
CA ASP A 181 9.03 -10.84 -10.08
C ASP A 181 7.87 -11.52 -10.84
N LEU A 182 6.69 -10.90 -10.90
CA LEU A 182 5.56 -11.36 -11.71
C LEU A 182 5.61 -10.88 -13.17
N GLY A 183 6.59 -10.07 -13.54
CA GLY A 183 6.74 -9.51 -14.88
C GLY A 183 6.11 -8.13 -15.07
N GLY A 184 5.55 -7.54 -14.02
CA GLY A 184 4.98 -6.20 -14.05
C GLY A 184 6.05 -5.10 -14.01
N ARG A 185 5.60 -3.84 -14.01
CA ARG A 185 6.47 -2.67 -13.82
C ARG A 185 6.26 -2.10 -12.43
N GLY A 186 7.36 -1.87 -11.70
CA GLY A 186 7.34 -1.38 -10.33
C GLY A 186 8.04 -0.05 -10.17
N LEU A 187 7.49 0.84 -9.34
CA LEU A 187 8.07 2.12 -8.98
C LEU A 187 7.98 2.29 -7.46
N LEU A 188 9.11 2.59 -6.84
CA LEU A 188 9.18 2.82 -5.40
C LEU A 188 8.98 4.32 -5.09
N VAL A 189 8.12 4.61 -4.11
CA VAL A 189 8.07 5.93 -3.48
C VAL A 189 9.02 5.95 -2.30
N ASP A 190 10.09 6.74 -2.37
CA ASP A 190 11.13 6.82 -1.34
C ASP A 190 11.35 8.29 -0.92
N GLU A 191 10.42 8.83 -0.13
CA GLU A 191 10.44 10.23 0.31
C GLU A 191 11.76 10.61 0.98
N ALA A 192 12.28 9.75 1.83
CA ALA A 192 13.45 10.01 2.66
C ALA A 192 14.77 9.49 2.09
N ASP A 193 14.76 8.99 0.84
CA ASP A 193 15.96 8.44 0.15
C ASP A 193 16.64 7.29 0.94
N ARG A 194 15.83 6.46 1.60
CA ARG A 194 16.31 5.36 2.46
C ARG A 194 16.71 4.11 1.68
N PHE A 195 16.19 3.96 0.46
CA PHE A 195 16.28 2.74 -0.34
C PHE A 195 17.11 2.94 -1.63
N ALA A 196 18.06 3.87 -1.61
CA ALA A 196 18.92 4.17 -2.76
C ALA A 196 19.68 2.93 -3.25
N ASP A 197 20.11 2.06 -2.34
CA ASP A 197 20.91 0.87 -2.63
C ASP A 197 20.07 -0.34 -3.09
N GLU A 198 18.73 -0.22 -3.10
CA GLU A 198 17.84 -1.32 -3.48
C GLU A 198 17.81 -1.62 -4.99
N GLY A 199 18.34 -0.71 -5.83
CA GLY A 199 18.37 -0.89 -7.29
C GLY A 199 17.00 -0.87 -7.96
N LEU A 200 15.98 -0.29 -7.30
CA LEU A 200 14.62 -0.15 -7.82
C LEU A 200 14.44 1.23 -8.51
N PRO A 201 13.64 1.30 -9.60
CA PRO A 201 13.15 2.59 -10.07
C PRO A 201 12.42 3.31 -8.93
N ARG A 202 12.72 4.59 -8.73
CA ARG A 202 12.16 5.31 -7.58
C ARG A 202 11.91 6.79 -7.85
N VAL A 203 10.97 7.33 -7.10
CA VAL A 203 10.62 8.76 -7.02
C VAL A 203 10.50 9.16 -5.55
N ARG A 204 10.61 10.43 -5.23
CA ARG A 204 10.40 10.91 -3.86
C ARG A 204 8.93 11.06 -3.48
N GLY A 205 8.05 11.12 -4.47
CA GLY A 205 6.61 11.21 -4.30
C GLY A 205 5.88 11.20 -5.63
N LEU A 206 4.58 10.95 -5.59
CA LEU A 206 3.75 10.85 -6.79
C LEU A 206 3.66 12.13 -7.62
N VAL A 207 4.08 13.27 -7.08
CA VAL A 207 4.21 14.52 -7.85
C VAL A 207 5.23 14.41 -9.00
N GLU A 208 6.17 13.47 -8.90
CA GLU A 208 7.19 13.20 -9.92
C GLU A 208 6.72 12.17 -10.98
N LEU A 209 5.59 11.49 -10.74
CA LEU A 209 5.10 10.41 -11.61
C LEU A 209 4.92 10.82 -13.09
N PRO A 210 4.36 11.99 -13.44
CA PRO A 210 4.26 12.39 -14.84
C PRO A 210 5.61 12.50 -15.52
N GLY A 211 6.62 13.06 -14.83
CA GLY A 211 7.99 13.13 -15.32
C GLY A 211 8.65 11.77 -15.52
N TYR A 212 8.42 10.86 -14.56
CA TYR A 212 8.89 9.47 -14.67
C TYR A 212 8.30 8.74 -15.88
N LEU A 213 6.98 8.89 -16.12
CA LEU A 213 6.29 8.23 -17.24
C LEU A 213 6.65 8.84 -18.61
N ALA A 214 7.07 10.11 -18.64
CA ALA A 214 7.50 10.78 -19.86
C ALA A 214 8.97 10.54 -20.21
N ALA A 215 9.75 9.96 -19.32
CA ALA A 215 11.16 9.65 -19.55
C ALA A 215 11.30 8.54 -20.62
N PRO A 216 12.26 8.68 -21.57
CA PRO A 216 12.45 7.75 -22.69
C PRO A 216 12.96 6.37 -22.26
#